data_e52c76899681c30e045e77d4ec562270
#
_entry.id   e52c76899681c30e045e77d4ec562270
#
_cell.length_a   1.000
_cell.length_b   1.000
_cell.length_c   1.000
_cell.angle_alpha   90.00
_cell.angle_beta   90.00
_cell.angle_gamma   90.00
#
_symmetry.space_group_name_H-M   'P 1'
#
loop_
_entity.id
_entity.type
_entity.pdbx_description
1 polymer ?
#
loop_
_entity_poly.entity_id
_entity_poly.type
_entity_poly.pdbx_seq_one_letter_code
_entity_poly.pdbx_strand_id
1 'polypeptide(L)'
;KKQPDLNWENPKVRDEVFDMMNWWCEKGIDGFRMDVISMISKDQSFSDGTVEDGLYGNFSPYVCNGPRVHEFLQEMNSRVLSHYDLLTVGEAAGVTIEEAQKYANNEGTELGMVFQFEHVDLVRGPIGKWTDQKPKLADFRHIMNKWQYELEGKAWNSLFLDNHDQPRAVSRFANDSEKYRVVSAKMLATCLHMLKGTPYIYQGEELGMTNVYFDKLEDYRDIESINAFHQYVDNGLVKAEDMMRYLKEISRDNARTPMQWDDSKNAGFTNGTPWINVNPNYKEINAKAALADPDSVFHYYQELIRLRHTLPIIVYGKFHNHEVRFVGKHFLIHTTRT
;
A
#
# COMPACT_ATOMS: atom_id res chain seq x y z
N LYS A 1 13.98 20.28 0.30
CA LYS A 1 14.18 21.76 0.27
C LYS A 1 12.86 22.56 0.20
N LYS A 2 11.73 21.94 -0.17
CA LYS A 2 10.44 22.64 -0.33
C LYS A 2 9.46 22.38 0.81
N GLN A 3 9.59 21.24 1.49
CA GLN A 3 8.76 20.88 2.64
C GLN A 3 9.62 20.85 3.88
N PRO A 4 9.32 21.66 4.92
CA PRO A 4 10.00 21.58 6.20
C PRO A 4 9.63 20.27 6.90
N ASP A 5 10.58 19.74 7.65
CA ASP A 5 10.38 18.61 8.53
C ASP A 5 10.27 19.11 9.97
N LEU A 6 9.28 18.61 10.71
CA LEU A 6 9.09 19.02 12.09
C LEU A 6 10.16 18.41 13.00
N ASN A 7 10.73 19.24 13.85
CA ASN A 7 11.74 18.79 14.82
C ASN A 7 11.08 18.11 16.02
N TRP A 8 10.87 16.80 15.94
CA TRP A 8 10.28 15.97 17.01
C TRP A 8 11.15 15.88 18.28
N GLU A 9 12.44 16.23 18.20
CA GLU A 9 13.30 16.35 19.38
C GLU A 9 12.86 17.51 20.28
N ASN A 10 12.20 18.53 19.73
CA ASN A 10 11.66 19.65 20.48
C ASN A 10 10.33 19.25 21.15
N PRO A 11 10.25 19.23 22.51
CA PRO A 11 9.02 18.84 23.19
C PRO A 11 7.84 19.76 22.89
N LYS A 12 8.05 21.05 22.59
CA LYS A 12 6.97 21.96 22.22
C LYS A 12 6.32 21.58 20.89
N VAL A 13 7.07 21.00 19.94
CA VAL A 13 6.51 20.48 18.69
C VAL A 13 5.61 19.29 18.98
N ARG A 14 6.04 18.38 19.85
CA ARG A 14 5.23 17.24 20.26
C ARG A 14 3.95 17.68 20.99
N ASP A 15 4.07 18.69 21.90
CA ASP A 15 2.91 19.26 22.59
C ASP A 15 1.85 19.76 21.61
N GLU A 16 2.24 20.57 20.63
CA GLU A 16 1.33 21.12 19.61
C GLU A 16 0.72 20.03 18.71
N VAL A 17 1.49 18.99 18.37
CA VAL A 17 0.96 17.84 17.59
C VAL A 17 -0.07 17.08 18.41
N PHE A 18 0.19 16.79 19.69
CA PHE A 18 -0.75 16.04 20.55
C PHE A 18 -2.00 16.86 20.87
N ASP A 19 -1.87 18.16 21.05
CA ASP A 19 -3.01 19.06 21.22
C ASP A 19 -3.88 19.09 19.96
N MET A 20 -3.29 19.15 18.78
CA MET A 20 -3.99 19.03 17.49
C MET A 20 -4.71 17.68 17.36
N MET A 21 -4.06 16.57 17.74
CA MET A 21 -4.69 15.25 17.69
C MET A 21 -5.88 15.14 18.66
N ASN A 22 -5.74 15.63 19.90
CA ASN A 22 -6.83 15.69 20.87
C ASN A 22 -8.01 16.53 20.34
N TRP A 23 -7.71 17.67 19.73
CA TRP A 23 -8.75 18.51 19.12
C TRP A 23 -9.55 17.75 18.04
N TRP A 24 -8.91 16.93 17.22
CA TRP A 24 -9.61 16.09 16.25
C TRP A 24 -10.42 14.98 16.92
N CYS A 25 -9.88 14.33 17.97
CA CYS A 25 -10.62 13.33 18.75
C CYS A 25 -11.89 13.92 19.37
N GLU A 26 -11.82 15.14 19.91
CA GLU A 26 -12.98 15.88 20.46
C GLU A 26 -14.03 16.21 19.37
N LYS A 27 -13.65 16.25 18.08
CA LYS A 27 -14.58 16.37 16.95
C LYS A 27 -15.26 15.05 16.59
N GLY A 28 -14.86 13.95 17.19
CA GLY A 28 -15.47 12.63 17.02
C GLY A 28 -14.92 11.83 15.84
N ILE A 29 -13.63 11.96 15.53
CA ILE A 29 -12.99 11.03 14.58
C ILE A 29 -12.74 9.69 15.25
N ASP A 30 -12.73 8.62 14.44
CA ASP A 30 -12.58 7.24 14.92
C ASP A 30 -11.15 6.69 14.77
N GLY A 31 -10.19 7.51 14.36
CA GLY A 31 -8.80 7.07 14.27
C GLY A 31 -7.90 7.94 13.41
N PHE A 32 -6.64 7.48 13.28
CA PHE A 32 -5.61 8.18 12.52
C PHE A 32 -4.86 7.22 11.58
N ARG A 33 -4.71 7.62 10.34
CA ARG A 33 -3.66 7.13 9.47
C ARG A 33 -2.50 8.12 9.51
N MET A 34 -1.32 7.66 9.92
CA MET A 34 -0.16 8.49 10.16
C MET A 34 0.85 8.32 9.04
N ASP A 35 1.04 9.39 8.27
CA ASP A 35 1.95 9.44 7.13
C ASP A 35 3.40 9.33 7.58
N VAL A 36 4.18 8.47 6.91
CA VAL A 36 5.62 8.23 7.15
C VAL A 36 6.04 8.23 8.63
N ILE A 37 5.21 7.65 9.49
CA ILE A 37 5.39 7.71 10.95
C ILE A 37 6.73 7.13 11.43
N SER A 38 7.32 6.21 10.67
CA SER A 38 8.65 5.65 10.96
C SER A 38 9.78 6.67 10.83
N MET A 39 9.50 7.86 10.27
CA MET A 39 10.51 8.90 9.99
C MET A 39 10.45 10.11 10.93
N ILE A 40 9.65 10.07 12.01
CA ILE A 40 9.56 11.19 12.96
C ILE A 40 10.81 11.34 13.84
N SER A 41 11.56 10.26 14.06
CA SER A 41 12.86 10.29 14.75
C SER A 41 13.99 10.02 13.76
N LYS A 42 15.04 10.82 13.83
CA LYS A 42 16.18 10.77 12.92
C LYS A 42 17.49 10.71 13.67
N ASP A 43 18.52 10.17 13.02
CA ASP A 43 19.89 10.29 13.53
C ASP A 43 20.29 11.77 13.52
N GLN A 44 20.64 12.29 14.71
CA GLN A 44 20.95 13.70 14.90
C GLN A 44 22.34 14.09 14.37
N SER A 45 23.13 13.15 13.86
CA SER A 45 24.38 13.44 13.15
C SER A 45 24.12 14.06 11.77
N PHE A 46 22.92 13.86 11.20
CA PHE A 46 22.53 14.31 9.85
C PHE A 46 23.54 13.92 8.78
N SER A 47 24.10 12.71 8.90
CA SER A 47 25.10 12.21 7.94
C SER A 47 24.52 12.05 6.56
N ASP A 48 25.36 12.32 5.53
CA ASP A 48 25.00 12.07 4.15
C ASP A 48 24.88 10.58 3.86
N GLY A 49 23.86 10.20 3.08
CA GLY A 49 23.66 8.81 2.67
C GLY A 49 24.61 8.37 1.56
N THR A 50 24.86 7.08 1.45
CA THR A 50 25.64 6.49 0.36
C THR A 50 24.88 6.57 -0.95
N VAL A 51 25.55 6.99 -2.04
CA VAL A 51 24.96 7.04 -3.37
C VAL A 51 24.88 5.63 -3.95
N GLU A 52 23.68 5.15 -4.23
CA GLU A 52 23.42 3.81 -4.74
C GLU A 52 22.98 3.82 -6.22
N ASP A 53 22.18 4.82 -6.62
CA ASP A 53 21.60 4.95 -7.97
C ASP A 53 22.37 5.93 -8.89
N GLY A 54 23.50 6.41 -8.45
CA GLY A 54 24.37 7.31 -9.21
C GLY A 54 24.04 8.80 -9.10
N LEU A 55 22.97 9.20 -8.39
CA LEU A 55 22.56 10.61 -8.28
C LEU A 55 22.46 11.12 -6.85
N TYR A 56 21.80 10.41 -5.97
CA TYR A 56 21.52 10.85 -4.59
C TYR A 56 21.89 9.79 -3.56
N GLY A 57 22.27 10.24 -2.37
CA GLY A 57 22.53 9.36 -1.25
C GLY A 57 21.24 8.74 -0.70
N ASN A 58 21.30 7.46 -0.35
CA ASN A 58 20.20 6.77 0.35
C ASN A 58 20.11 7.29 1.79
N PHE A 59 19.07 8.06 2.07
CA PHE A 59 18.83 8.66 3.39
C PHE A 59 18.14 7.71 4.37
N SER A 60 17.51 6.63 3.88
CA SER A 60 16.64 5.75 4.68
C SER A 60 17.29 5.23 5.97
N PRO A 61 18.58 4.80 5.98
CA PRO A 61 19.22 4.33 7.19
C PRO A 61 19.32 5.35 8.33
N TYR A 62 19.23 6.63 8.01
CA TYR A 62 19.38 7.74 8.97
C TYR A 62 18.05 8.34 9.41
N VAL A 63 16.95 8.02 8.72
CA VAL A 63 15.64 8.62 9.00
C VAL A 63 14.54 7.62 9.31
N CYS A 64 14.65 6.35 8.84
CA CYS A 64 13.64 5.35 9.14
C CYS A 64 13.94 4.65 10.46
N ASN A 65 12.91 4.45 11.28
CA ASN A 65 13.00 3.77 12.57
C ASN A 65 14.11 4.35 13.47
N GLY A 66 14.21 5.68 13.51
CA GLY A 66 15.27 6.38 14.24
C GLY A 66 15.24 6.11 15.74
N PRO A 67 16.31 6.49 16.48
CA PRO A 67 16.60 5.98 17.82
C PRO A 67 15.53 6.28 18.88
N ARG A 68 14.69 7.29 18.66
CA ARG A 68 13.65 7.70 19.61
C ARG A 68 12.22 7.53 19.10
N VAL A 69 12.02 6.85 17.95
CA VAL A 69 10.69 6.74 17.34
C VAL A 69 9.69 6.09 18.30
N HIS A 70 10.06 5.01 18.96
CA HIS A 70 9.19 4.30 19.92
C HIS A 70 8.91 5.15 21.18
N GLU A 71 9.89 5.91 21.67
CA GLU A 71 9.68 6.88 22.77
C GLU A 71 8.60 7.89 22.39
N PHE A 72 8.69 8.48 21.19
CA PHE A 72 7.71 9.47 20.73
C PHE A 72 6.31 8.86 20.52
N LEU A 73 6.23 7.63 20.05
CA LEU A 73 4.94 6.94 19.88
C LEU A 73 4.32 6.53 21.20
N GLN A 74 5.12 6.10 22.17
CA GLN A 74 4.64 5.81 23.53
C GLN A 74 4.17 7.08 24.22
N GLU A 75 4.87 8.22 24.05
CA GLU A 75 4.41 9.52 24.51
C GLU A 75 3.07 9.89 23.84
N MET A 76 2.95 9.74 22.51
CA MET A 76 1.70 9.97 21.78
C MET A 76 0.57 9.06 22.30
N ASN A 77 0.83 7.78 22.50
CA ASN A 77 -0.14 6.84 23.03
C ASN A 77 -0.64 7.26 24.41
N SER A 78 0.27 7.54 25.32
CA SER A 78 -0.07 7.92 26.70
C SER A 78 -0.81 9.25 26.81
N ARG A 79 -0.56 10.20 25.90
CA ARG A 79 -1.14 11.54 25.92
C ARG A 79 -2.37 11.72 25.06
N VAL A 80 -2.59 10.82 24.07
CA VAL A 80 -3.70 10.93 23.14
C VAL A 80 -4.38 9.57 22.94
N LEU A 81 -3.70 8.58 22.31
CA LEU A 81 -4.38 7.43 21.72
C LEU A 81 -5.08 6.55 22.75
N SER A 82 -4.49 6.36 23.94
CA SER A 82 -5.08 5.55 25.02
C SER A 82 -6.30 6.16 25.69
N HIS A 83 -6.61 7.43 25.41
CA HIS A 83 -7.77 8.13 25.98
C HIS A 83 -9.06 7.95 25.15
N TYR A 84 -8.96 7.39 23.96
CA TYR A 84 -10.07 7.26 23.01
C TYR A 84 -10.10 5.86 22.40
N ASP A 85 -11.27 5.42 21.93
CA ASP A 85 -11.41 4.19 21.16
C ASP A 85 -11.11 4.49 19.69
N LEU A 86 -9.85 4.32 19.30
CA LEU A 86 -9.33 4.72 18.00
C LEU A 86 -8.74 3.55 17.21
N LEU A 87 -9.02 3.52 15.91
CA LEU A 87 -8.23 2.74 14.98
C LEU A 87 -7.00 3.56 14.55
N THR A 88 -5.81 3.02 14.78
CA THR A 88 -4.57 3.69 14.39
C THR A 88 -3.73 2.82 13.46
N VAL A 89 -3.27 3.41 12.35
CA VAL A 89 -2.38 2.75 11.40
C VAL A 89 -1.28 3.71 10.97
N GLY A 90 -0.04 3.25 11.07
CA GLY A 90 1.14 4.01 10.66
C GLY A 90 1.67 3.57 9.30
N GLU A 91 2.02 4.50 8.44
CA GLU A 91 2.82 4.21 7.27
C GLU A 91 4.29 4.07 7.69
N ALA A 92 4.81 2.83 7.65
CA ALA A 92 6.12 2.52 8.20
C ALA A 92 7.10 2.08 7.09
N ALA A 93 7.62 3.06 6.34
CA ALA A 93 8.66 2.80 5.36
C ALA A 93 9.91 2.21 6.05
N GLY A 94 10.47 1.16 5.44
CA GLY A 94 11.66 0.49 5.97
C GLY A 94 11.44 -0.30 7.27
N VAL A 95 10.19 -0.59 7.65
CA VAL A 95 9.89 -1.37 8.85
C VAL A 95 10.32 -2.82 8.68
N THR A 96 11.05 -3.33 9.68
CA THR A 96 11.34 -4.77 9.82
C THR A 96 10.25 -5.45 10.66
N ILE A 97 10.28 -6.78 10.71
CA ILE A 97 9.39 -7.55 11.59
C ILE A 97 9.56 -7.14 13.05
N GLU A 98 10.79 -7.00 13.49
CA GLU A 98 11.14 -6.63 14.87
C GLU A 98 10.60 -5.24 15.22
N GLU A 99 10.73 -4.29 14.30
CA GLU A 99 10.17 -2.96 14.49
C GLU A 99 8.63 -2.97 14.46
N ALA A 100 8.02 -3.72 13.54
CA ALA A 100 6.56 -3.86 13.48
C ALA A 100 5.97 -4.45 14.76
N GLN A 101 6.68 -5.39 15.39
CA GLN A 101 6.27 -5.96 16.68
C GLN A 101 6.31 -4.93 17.82
N LYS A 102 7.09 -3.87 17.71
CA LYS A 102 7.09 -2.74 18.67
C LYS A 102 5.97 -1.76 18.34
N TYR A 103 5.91 -1.29 17.08
CA TYR A 103 4.90 -0.33 16.61
C TYR A 103 3.46 -0.78 16.89
N ALA A 104 3.17 -2.06 16.69
CA ALA A 104 1.81 -2.61 16.72
C ALA A 104 1.67 -3.76 17.72
N ASN A 105 2.37 -3.66 18.87
CA ASN A 105 2.36 -4.70 19.89
C ASN A 105 0.96 -4.94 20.47
N ASN A 106 0.67 -6.17 20.86
CA ASN A 106 -0.61 -6.57 21.44
C ASN A 106 -0.92 -5.91 22.80
N GLU A 107 0.08 -5.28 23.44
CA GLU A 107 -0.08 -4.51 24.68
C GLU A 107 -0.70 -3.14 24.42
N GLY A 108 -0.73 -2.70 23.15
CA GLY A 108 -1.35 -1.44 22.74
C GLY A 108 -0.60 -0.20 23.22
N THR A 109 0.72 -0.27 23.34
CA THR A 109 1.54 0.83 23.88
C THR A 109 1.92 1.89 22.85
N GLU A 110 1.71 1.62 21.55
CA GLU A 110 1.99 2.54 20.45
C GLU A 110 0.80 2.61 19.50
N LEU A 111 0.87 1.98 18.33
CA LEU A 111 -0.18 1.99 17.29
C LEU A 111 -0.96 0.68 17.27
N GLY A 112 -2.12 0.68 16.64
CA GLY A 112 -2.89 -0.54 16.41
C GLY A 112 -2.32 -1.44 15.32
N MET A 113 -1.70 -0.85 14.28
CA MET A 113 -1.06 -1.57 13.17
C MET A 113 -0.14 -0.65 12.35
N VAL A 114 0.66 -1.23 11.47
CA VAL A 114 1.50 -0.49 10.51
C VAL A 114 1.39 -1.07 9.11
N PHE A 115 1.46 -0.21 8.09
CA PHE A 115 1.67 -0.63 6.72
C PHE A 115 3.15 -0.92 6.48
N GLN A 116 3.46 -2.13 6.09
CA GLN A 116 4.78 -2.56 5.63
C GLN A 116 4.83 -2.57 4.09
N PHE A 117 6.02 -2.43 3.52
CA PHE A 117 6.19 -2.24 2.08
C PHE A 117 6.94 -3.39 1.39
N GLU A 118 7.38 -4.42 2.09
CA GLU A 118 8.20 -5.49 1.50
C GLU A 118 7.55 -6.14 0.27
N HIS A 119 6.24 -6.36 0.28
CA HIS A 119 5.53 -7.01 -0.85
C HIS A 119 5.37 -6.10 -2.07
N VAL A 120 5.29 -4.78 -1.89
CA VAL A 120 5.22 -3.81 -2.99
C VAL A 120 6.60 -3.41 -3.50
N ASP A 121 7.64 -3.60 -2.70
CA ASP A 121 9.04 -3.31 -3.02
C ASP A 121 9.83 -4.55 -3.51
N LEU A 122 9.15 -5.66 -3.83
CA LEU A 122 9.76 -6.92 -4.24
C LEU A 122 10.66 -6.83 -5.47
N VAL A 123 10.41 -5.86 -6.33
CA VAL A 123 11.19 -5.70 -7.56
C VAL A 123 11.75 -4.30 -7.63
N ARG A 124 13.07 -4.22 -7.70
CA ARG A 124 13.82 -2.97 -7.92
C ARG A 124 14.69 -3.11 -9.16
N GLY A 125 14.66 -2.11 -10.00
CA GLY A 125 15.56 -1.99 -11.15
C GLY A 125 16.87 -1.30 -10.79
N PRO A 126 17.74 -1.05 -11.79
CA PRO A 126 19.00 -0.34 -11.60
C PRO A 126 18.84 1.10 -11.05
N ILE A 127 17.68 1.67 -11.19
CA ILE A 127 17.33 3.03 -10.73
C ILE A 127 16.19 2.99 -9.69
N GLY A 128 16.28 2.06 -8.74
CA GLY A 128 15.32 1.92 -7.65
C GLY A 128 14.01 1.26 -8.08
N LYS A 129 12.86 1.87 -7.74
CA LYS A 129 11.54 1.29 -8.03
C LYS A 129 11.15 1.29 -9.51
N TRP A 130 11.82 2.11 -10.32
CA TRP A 130 11.48 2.28 -11.73
C TRP A 130 11.93 1.08 -12.56
N THR A 131 10.99 0.21 -12.88
CA THR A 131 11.20 -1.03 -13.62
C THR A 131 9.91 -1.53 -14.24
N ASP A 132 10.00 -2.27 -15.31
CA ASP A 132 8.89 -2.99 -15.93
C ASP A 132 8.82 -4.48 -15.53
N GLN A 133 9.68 -4.91 -14.61
CA GLN A 133 9.65 -6.27 -14.10
C GLN A 133 8.45 -6.50 -13.18
N LYS A 134 7.88 -7.69 -13.26
CA LYS A 134 6.79 -8.13 -12.39
C LYS A 134 7.33 -8.91 -11.19
N PRO A 135 6.71 -8.79 -10.01
CA PRO A 135 7.04 -9.61 -8.86
C PRO A 135 6.86 -11.11 -9.16
N LYS A 136 7.78 -11.93 -8.68
CA LYS A 136 7.63 -13.39 -8.77
C LYS A 136 6.69 -13.90 -7.69
N LEU A 137 5.78 -14.80 -8.06
CA LEU A 137 4.82 -15.38 -7.09
C LEU A 137 5.52 -16.02 -5.88
N ALA A 138 6.68 -16.64 -6.09
CA ALA A 138 7.42 -17.27 -4.99
C ALA A 138 7.89 -16.25 -3.94
N ASP A 139 8.39 -15.10 -4.40
CA ASP A 139 8.88 -14.03 -3.53
C ASP A 139 7.71 -13.34 -2.81
N PHE A 140 6.62 -13.05 -3.53
CA PHE A 140 5.40 -12.51 -2.95
C PHE A 140 4.84 -13.44 -1.86
N ARG A 141 4.71 -14.74 -2.16
CA ARG A 141 4.26 -15.74 -1.18
C ARG A 141 5.17 -15.82 0.03
N HIS A 142 6.49 -15.77 -0.17
CA HIS A 142 7.46 -15.76 0.93
C HIS A 142 7.22 -14.59 1.88
N ILE A 143 7.09 -13.38 1.36
CA ILE A 143 6.85 -12.18 2.17
C ILE A 143 5.50 -12.27 2.90
N MET A 144 4.42 -12.62 2.20
CA MET A 144 3.10 -12.72 2.84
C MET A 144 3.10 -13.75 3.97
N ASN A 145 3.72 -14.91 3.76
CA ASN A 145 3.86 -15.94 4.80
C ASN A 145 4.72 -15.45 5.97
N LYS A 146 5.86 -14.84 5.71
CA LYS A 146 6.76 -14.27 6.73
C LYS A 146 6.00 -13.36 7.69
N TRP A 147 5.25 -12.40 7.17
CA TRP A 147 4.48 -11.45 7.98
C TRP A 147 3.34 -12.12 8.76
N GLN A 148 2.70 -13.16 8.22
CA GLN A 148 1.69 -13.94 8.95
C GLN A 148 2.29 -14.72 10.13
N TYR A 149 3.46 -15.36 9.96
CA TYR A 149 4.09 -16.15 11.00
C TYR A 149 4.75 -15.30 12.08
N GLU A 150 5.47 -14.27 11.67
CA GLU A 150 6.31 -13.53 12.61
C GLU A 150 5.51 -12.55 13.48
N LEU A 151 4.34 -12.10 13.02
CA LEU A 151 3.45 -11.26 13.84
C LEU A 151 2.46 -12.08 14.69
N GLU A 152 2.33 -13.40 14.46
CA GLU A 152 1.38 -14.23 15.20
C GLU A 152 1.60 -14.14 16.71
N GLY A 153 0.55 -13.72 17.44
CA GLY A 153 0.58 -13.58 18.89
C GLY A 153 1.40 -12.39 19.43
N LYS A 154 2.01 -11.57 18.57
CA LYS A 154 2.89 -10.46 18.96
C LYS A 154 2.36 -9.09 18.55
N ALA A 155 1.83 -8.98 17.32
CA ALA A 155 1.35 -7.73 16.75
C ALA A 155 0.23 -7.98 15.75
N TRP A 156 -0.58 -6.93 15.48
CA TRP A 156 -1.65 -7.00 14.50
C TRP A 156 -1.16 -6.54 13.12
N ASN A 157 -1.50 -7.30 12.07
CA ASN A 157 -1.09 -7.03 10.71
C ASN A 157 -2.10 -6.15 9.97
N SER A 158 -1.64 -5.21 9.14
CA SER A 158 -2.42 -4.58 8.08
C SER A 158 -2.18 -5.29 6.76
N LEU A 159 -3.22 -5.42 5.95
CA LEU A 159 -3.17 -6.13 4.68
C LEU A 159 -3.60 -5.19 3.56
N PHE A 160 -2.77 -4.99 2.55
CA PHE A 160 -3.12 -4.20 1.36
C PHE A 160 -2.35 -4.73 0.15
N LEU A 161 -2.83 -4.45 -1.05
CA LEU A 161 -2.16 -4.79 -2.29
C LEU A 161 -1.82 -3.57 -3.13
N ASP A 162 -2.65 -2.53 -3.07
CA ASP A 162 -2.38 -1.23 -3.65
C ASP A 162 -2.91 -0.09 -2.77
N ASN A 163 -2.58 1.12 -3.13
CA ASN A 163 -3.03 2.35 -2.50
C ASN A 163 -2.82 3.54 -3.46
N HIS A 164 -3.00 4.78 -2.97
CA HIS A 164 -2.79 6.00 -3.75
C HIS A 164 -1.34 6.25 -4.20
N ASP A 165 -0.37 5.48 -3.71
CA ASP A 165 1.06 5.57 -4.01
C ASP A 165 1.61 4.32 -4.72
N GLN A 166 0.77 3.33 -5.03
CA GLN A 166 1.13 2.09 -5.72
C GLN A 166 0.32 1.92 -7.00
N PRO A 167 0.85 1.26 -8.03
CA PRO A 167 0.05 0.91 -9.21
C PRO A 167 -1.06 -0.06 -8.85
N ARG A 168 -2.06 -0.20 -9.72
CA ARG A 168 -3.21 -1.09 -9.51
C ARG A 168 -2.79 -2.53 -9.26
N ALA A 169 -3.35 -3.15 -8.21
CA ALA A 169 -2.98 -4.49 -7.74
C ALA A 169 -3.04 -5.56 -8.83
N VAL A 170 -4.11 -5.59 -9.62
CA VAL A 170 -4.27 -6.59 -10.67
C VAL A 170 -3.21 -6.46 -11.77
N SER A 171 -2.82 -5.21 -12.12
CA SER A 171 -1.77 -4.94 -13.09
C SER A 171 -0.38 -5.25 -12.54
N ARG A 172 -0.15 -5.01 -11.25
CA ARG A 172 1.15 -5.22 -10.59
C ARG A 172 1.44 -6.69 -10.33
N PHE A 173 0.48 -7.42 -9.74
CA PHE A 173 0.70 -8.75 -9.17
C PHE A 173 0.11 -9.90 -10.00
N ALA A 174 -0.70 -9.61 -11.01
CA ALA A 174 -1.41 -10.63 -11.77
C ALA A 174 -1.49 -10.31 -13.27
N ASN A 175 -2.49 -10.84 -13.96
CA ASN A 175 -2.69 -10.63 -15.39
C ASN A 175 -3.96 -9.80 -15.61
N ASP A 176 -3.79 -8.54 -16.01
CA ASP A 176 -4.86 -7.57 -16.25
C ASP A 176 -5.40 -7.55 -17.68
N SER A 177 -4.97 -8.49 -18.54
CA SER A 177 -5.57 -8.63 -19.86
C SER A 177 -7.06 -8.95 -19.75
N GLU A 178 -7.85 -8.53 -20.72
CA GLU A 178 -9.29 -8.72 -20.79
C GLU A 178 -9.73 -10.13 -20.39
N LYS A 179 -9.06 -11.14 -20.92
CA LYS A 179 -9.33 -12.57 -20.66
C LYS A 179 -9.13 -12.98 -19.21
N TYR A 180 -8.14 -12.43 -18.52
CA TYR A 180 -7.72 -12.93 -17.20
C TYR A 180 -7.96 -11.96 -16.06
N ARG A 181 -8.28 -10.70 -16.32
CA ARG A 181 -8.45 -9.64 -15.32
C ARG A 181 -9.39 -10.03 -14.16
N VAL A 182 -10.59 -10.52 -14.50
CA VAL A 182 -11.60 -10.84 -13.48
C VAL A 182 -11.13 -11.97 -12.57
N VAL A 183 -10.61 -13.06 -13.12
CA VAL A 183 -10.12 -14.19 -12.30
C VAL A 183 -8.87 -13.80 -11.52
N SER A 184 -8.02 -12.95 -12.06
CA SER A 184 -6.83 -12.40 -11.40
C SER A 184 -7.21 -11.51 -10.21
N ALA A 185 -8.15 -10.59 -10.40
CA ALA A 185 -8.65 -9.73 -9.33
C ALA A 185 -9.31 -10.54 -8.20
N LYS A 186 -10.14 -11.52 -8.53
CA LYS A 186 -10.75 -12.43 -7.55
C LYS A 186 -9.73 -13.26 -6.79
N MET A 187 -8.68 -13.74 -7.46
CA MET A 187 -7.59 -14.48 -6.80
C MET A 187 -6.83 -13.59 -5.80
N LEU A 188 -6.48 -12.36 -6.19
CA LEU A 188 -5.85 -11.39 -5.30
C LEU A 188 -6.74 -11.01 -4.12
N ALA A 189 -8.03 -10.78 -4.35
CA ALA A 189 -9.02 -10.54 -3.31
C ALA A 189 -9.08 -11.70 -2.31
N THR A 190 -9.08 -12.95 -2.79
CA THR A 190 -9.05 -14.13 -1.91
C THR A 190 -7.77 -14.14 -1.07
N CYS A 191 -6.61 -13.89 -1.68
CA CYS A 191 -5.35 -13.81 -0.95
C CYS A 191 -5.43 -12.77 0.17
N LEU A 192 -5.85 -11.54 -0.13
CA LEU A 192 -5.95 -10.45 0.84
C LEU A 192 -6.91 -10.77 1.99
N HIS A 193 -8.14 -11.22 1.68
CA HIS A 193 -9.19 -11.40 2.67
C HIS A 193 -9.05 -12.66 3.52
N MET A 194 -8.32 -13.68 3.03
CA MET A 194 -8.14 -14.93 3.79
C MET A 194 -6.89 -14.91 4.69
N LEU A 195 -6.13 -13.83 4.72
CA LEU A 195 -5.02 -13.65 5.66
C LEU A 195 -5.49 -13.03 6.98
N LYS A 196 -4.75 -13.30 8.06
CA LYS A 196 -4.98 -12.70 9.39
C LYS A 196 -4.47 -11.26 9.39
N GLY A 197 -5.31 -10.34 9.83
CA GLY A 197 -5.03 -8.90 9.86
C GLY A 197 -6.22 -8.08 9.37
N THR A 198 -6.09 -6.77 9.31
CA THR A 198 -7.10 -5.85 8.78
C THR A 198 -6.87 -5.60 7.30
N PRO A 199 -7.76 -6.03 6.39
CA PRO A 199 -7.65 -5.74 4.97
C PRO A 199 -8.03 -4.28 4.69
N TYR A 200 -7.22 -3.62 3.88
CA TYR A 200 -7.47 -2.30 3.33
C TYR A 200 -7.73 -2.45 1.83
N ILE A 201 -8.91 -2.08 1.39
CA ILE A 201 -9.35 -2.15 0.00
C ILE A 201 -9.24 -0.75 -0.60
N TYR A 202 -8.36 -0.59 -1.58
CA TYR A 202 -8.24 0.69 -2.26
C TYR A 202 -9.37 0.87 -3.29
N GLN A 203 -9.90 2.09 -3.42
CA GLN A 203 -10.99 2.41 -4.37
C GLN A 203 -10.68 1.93 -5.78
N GLY A 204 -11.61 1.15 -6.36
CA GLY A 204 -11.49 0.55 -7.69
C GLY A 204 -10.86 -0.85 -7.70
N GLU A 205 -10.25 -1.30 -6.60
CA GLU A 205 -9.76 -2.67 -6.45
C GLU A 205 -10.94 -3.66 -6.54
N GLU A 206 -12.06 -3.32 -5.90
CA GLU A 206 -13.32 -4.06 -5.93
C GLU A 206 -13.99 -4.13 -7.32
N LEU A 207 -13.56 -3.29 -8.26
CA LEU A 207 -13.98 -3.33 -9.66
C LEU A 207 -12.98 -4.05 -10.56
N GLY A 208 -11.80 -4.35 -10.03
CA GLY A 208 -10.67 -4.83 -10.81
C GLY A 208 -10.14 -3.78 -11.78
N MET A 209 -10.09 -2.50 -11.37
CA MET A 209 -9.50 -1.42 -12.16
C MET A 209 -8.01 -1.73 -12.42
N THR A 210 -7.55 -1.39 -13.63
CA THR A 210 -6.18 -1.63 -14.08
C THR A 210 -5.37 -0.34 -14.16
N ASN A 211 -4.06 -0.49 -14.37
CA ASN A 211 -3.22 0.63 -14.78
C ASN A 211 -3.79 1.32 -16.02
N VAL A 212 -3.54 2.62 -16.14
CA VAL A 212 -4.00 3.43 -17.29
C VAL A 212 -3.02 3.38 -18.46
N TYR A 213 -1.74 3.11 -18.19
CA TYR A 213 -0.67 2.96 -19.18
C TYR A 213 -0.51 4.17 -20.13
N PHE A 214 -0.45 5.39 -19.61
CA PHE A 214 -0.28 6.59 -20.43
C PHE A 214 0.92 6.51 -21.38
N ASP A 215 0.70 6.89 -22.63
CA ASP A 215 1.72 6.82 -23.68
C ASP A 215 2.67 8.03 -23.71
N LYS A 216 2.26 9.15 -23.12
CA LYS A 216 2.99 10.42 -23.19
C LYS A 216 3.28 10.95 -21.80
N LEU A 217 4.46 11.58 -21.64
CA LEU A 217 4.84 12.18 -20.36
C LEU A 217 3.87 13.30 -19.93
N GLU A 218 3.30 14.02 -20.89
CA GLU A 218 2.35 15.11 -20.64
C GLU A 218 1.03 14.66 -20.04
N ASP A 219 0.69 13.37 -20.12
CA ASP A 219 -0.51 12.81 -19.50
C ASP A 219 -0.32 12.54 -17.99
N TYR A 220 0.93 12.38 -17.54
CA TYR A 220 1.25 12.21 -16.13
C TYR A 220 1.10 13.52 -15.36
N ARG A 221 0.62 13.42 -14.12
CA ARG A 221 0.41 14.56 -13.20
C ARG A 221 1.25 14.45 -11.94
N ASP A 222 1.65 13.24 -11.59
CA ASP A 222 2.48 13.01 -10.42
C ASP A 222 3.88 13.59 -10.59
N ILE A 223 4.24 14.51 -9.69
CA ILE A 223 5.53 15.18 -9.72
C ILE A 223 6.70 14.21 -9.55
N GLU A 224 6.50 13.08 -8.86
CA GLU A 224 7.53 12.04 -8.72
C GLU A 224 7.83 11.41 -10.09
N SER A 225 6.81 11.06 -10.87
CA SER A 225 6.96 10.50 -12.21
C SER A 225 7.66 11.47 -13.17
N ILE A 226 7.24 12.73 -13.16
CA ILE A 226 7.80 13.78 -14.00
C ILE A 226 9.28 14.06 -13.62
N ASN A 227 9.55 14.20 -12.32
CA ASN A 227 10.91 14.41 -11.84
C ASN A 227 11.82 13.23 -12.14
N ALA A 228 11.34 11.99 -11.94
CA ALA A 228 12.11 10.81 -12.25
C ALA A 228 12.46 10.71 -13.74
N PHE A 229 11.49 11.02 -14.63
CA PHE A 229 11.77 11.05 -16.05
C PHE A 229 12.94 12.01 -16.36
N HIS A 230 12.84 13.28 -15.94
CA HIS A 230 13.89 14.26 -16.19
C HIS A 230 15.21 13.91 -15.48
N GLN A 231 15.13 13.42 -14.25
CA GLN A 231 16.31 13.06 -13.47
C GLN A 231 17.14 11.95 -14.13
N TYR A 232 16.50 10.90 -14.64
CA TYR A 232 17.23 9.76 -15.19
C TYR A 232 17.47 9.87 -16.69
N VAL A 233 16.56 10.46 -17.45
CA VAL A 233 16.70 10.61 -18.91
C VAL A 233 17.64 11.75 -19.27
N ASP A 234 17.47 12.95 -18.68
CA ASP A 234 18.29 14.13 -19.01
C ASP A 234 19.75 13.94 -18.57
N ASN A 235 20.00 13.11 -17.56
CA ASN A 235 21.37 12.74 -17.14
C ASN A 235 21.92 11.51 -17.89
N GLY A 236 21.20 10.96 -18.87
CA GLY A 236 21.67 9.87 -19.72
C GLY A 236 21.76 8.49 -19.02
N LEU A 237 21.14 8.33 -17.85
CA LEU A 237 21.17 7.09 -17.08
C LEU A 237 20.18 6.06 -17.62
N VAL A 238 19.08 6.51 -18.24
CA VAL A 238 18.03 5.67 -18.82
C VAL A 238 17.57 6.28 -20.13
N LYS A 239 17.24 5.46 -21.12
CA LYS A 239 16.62 5.93 -22.36
C LYS A 239 15.18 6.38 -22.08
N ALA A 240 14.70 7.39 -22.81
CA ALA A 240 13.33 7.91 -22.66
C ALA A 240 12.27 6.80 -22.87
N GLU A 241 12.47 5.92 -23.84
CA GLU A 241 11.57 4.78 -24.13
C GLU A 241 11.48 3.81 -22.96
N ASP A 242 12.62 3.50 -22.32
CA ASP A 242 12.68 2.61 -21.17
C ASP A 242 11.98 3.26 -19.96
N MET A 243 12.25 4.55 -19.70
CA MET A 243 11.61 5.28 -18.62
C MET A 243 10.08 5.36 -18.80
N MET A 244 9.60 5.57 -20.04
CA MET A 244 8.16 5.54 -20.33
C MET A 244 7.55 4.16 -20.06
N ARG A 245 8.25 3.05 -20.35
CA ARG A 245 7.78 1.70 -19.96
C ARG A 245 7.68 1.55 -18.46
N TYR A 246 8.67 2.05 -17.72
CA TYR A 246 8.66 2.01 -16.25
C TYR A 246 7.52 2.85 -15.66
N LEU A 247 7.28 4.04 -16.19
CA LEU A 247 6.16 4.89 -15.76
C LEU A 247 4.80 4.22 -15.97
N LYS A 248 4.60 3.53 -17.11
CA LYS A 248 3.38 2.76 -17.37
C LYS A 248 3.10 1.72 -16.29
N GLU A 249 4.15 1.06 -15.79
CA GLU A 249 4.01 -0.01 -14.81
C GLU A 249 3.91 0.51 -13.36
N ILE A 250 4.69 1.56 -12.99
CA ILE A 250 4.95 1.88 -11.59
C ILE A 250 4.43 3.25 -11.17
N SER A 251 4.09 4.16 -12.11
CA SER A 251 3.62 5.50 -11.73
C SER A 251 2.41 5.45 -10.80
N ARG A 252 2.41 6.32 -9.80
CA ARG A 252 1.29 6.53 -8.88
C ARG A 252 0.02 7.02 -9.59
N ASP A 253 0.16 7.67 -10.73
CA ASP A 253 -0.97 8.12 -11.55
C ASP A 253 -1.89 6.98 -11.98
N ASN A 254 -1.37 5.75 -12.10
CA ASN A 254 -2.19 4.57 -12.36
C ASN A 254 -3.30 4.35 -11.31
N ALA A 255 -3.01 4.64 -10.05
CA ALA A 255 -3.97 4.53 -8.95
C ALA A 255 -4.84 5.79 -8.76
N ARG A 256 -4.45 6.92 -9.38
CA ARG A 256 -5.07 8.24 -9.17
C ARG A 256 -6.01 8.67 -10.29
N THR A 257 -6.21 7.81 -11.29
CA THR A 257 -7.25 8.06 -12.31
C THR A 257 -8.62 8.17 -11.66
N PRO A 258 -9.55 8.98 -12.23
CA PRO A 258 -10.91 9.08 -11.71
C PRO A 258 -11.57 7.72 -11.53
N MET A 259 -12.34 7.57 -10.44
CA MET A 259 -13.16 6.39 -10.21
C MET A 259 -14.14 6.17 -11.36
N GLN A 260 -14.26 4.92 -11.79
CA GLN A 260 -15.07 4.53 -12.94
C GLN A 260 -16.48 4.15 -12.47
N TRP A 261 -17.41 5.11 -12.44
CA TRP A 261 -18.77 4.91 -11.94
C TRP A 261 -19.68 4.24 -12.97
N ASP A 262 -19.60 4.70 -14.24
CA ASP A 262 -20.40 4.16 -15.35
C ASP A 262 -19.71 4.35 -16.70
N ASP A 263 -20.41 3.98 -17.77
CA ASP A 263 -19.98 4.08 -19.17
C ASP A 263 -20.23 5.44 -19.83
N SER A 264 -20.69 6.44 -19.08
CA SER A 264 -20.93 7.80 -19.58
C SER A 264 -19.62 8.60 -19.72
N LYS A 265 -19.71 9.83 -20.21
CA LYS A 265 -18.54 10.71 -20.37
C LYS A 265 -17.78 10.84 -19.05
N ASN A 266 -16.45 10.78 -19.14
CA ASN A 266 -15.54 10.83 -17.98
C ASN A 266 -15.84 9.75 -16.91
N ALA A 267 -16.34 8.59 -17.33
CA ALA A 267 -16.72 7.48 -16.44
C ALA A 267 -17.77 7.85 -15.38
N GLY A 268 -18.65 8.82 -15.66
CA GLY A 268 -19.60 9.33 -14.69
C GLY A 268 -19.00 10.13 -13.53
N PHE A 269 -17.68 10.38 -13.56
CA PHE A 269 -16.96 11.03 -12.45
C PHE A 269 -17.20 12.55 -12.41
N THR A 270 -17.20 13.21 -13.56
CA THR A 270 -17.39 14.67 -13.65
C THR A 270 -17.95 15.10 -14.98
N ASN A 271 -18.72 16.20 -14.97
CA ASN A 271 -19.16 16.89 -16.18
C ASN A 271 -18.11 17.85 -16.75
N GLY A 272 -17.10 18.23 -15.94
CA GLY A 272 -15.98 19.08 -16.33
C GLY A 272 -14.85 18.32 -17.00
N THR A 273 -13.65 18.91 -17.01
CA THR A 273 -12.40 18.27 -17.43
C THR A 273 -11.74 17.64 -16.21
N PRO A 274 -11.50 16.33 -16.17
CA PRO A 274 -10.76 15.71 -15.10
C PRO A 274 -9.34 16.27 -15.02
N TRP A 275 -8.78 16.43 -13.83
CA TRP A 275 -7.41 16.92 -13.65
C TRP A 275 -6.35 15.91 -14.14
N ILE A 276 -6.68 14.62 -14.13
CA ILE A 276 -5.94 13.51 -14.74
C ILE A 276 -6.90 12.74 -15.66
N ASN A 277 -6.38 12.23 -16.78
CA ASN A 277 -7.20 11.53 -17.76
C ASN A 277 -7.82 10.26 -17.19
N VAL A 278 -9.07 10.01 -17.55
CA VAL A 278 -9.80 8.78 -17.19
C VAL A 278 -9.16 7.59 -17.91
N ASN A 279 -9.06 6.46 -17.26
CA ASN A 279 -8.63 5.21 -17.90
C ASN A 279 -9.65 4.84 -19.01
N PRO A 280 -9.25 4.70 -20.27
CA PRO A 280 -10.18 4.50 -21.38
C PRO A 280 -11.02 3.22 -21.28
N ASN A 281 -10.60 2.24 -20.46
CA ASN A 281 -11.35 1.01 -20.26
C ASN A 281 -12.58 1.15 -19.35
N TYR A 282 -12.93 2.37 -18.95
CA TYR A 282 -14.13 2.63 -18.13
C TYR A 282 -15.44 2.21 -18.82
N LYS A 283 -15.42 2.02 -20.13
CA LYS A 283 -16.58 1.52 -20.88
C LYS A 283 -16.98 0.10 -20.44
N GLU A 284 -16.01 -0.72 -20.08
CA GLU A 284 -16.19 -2.11 -19.68
C GLU A 284 -16.01 -2.31 -18.17
N ILE A 285 -15.10 -1.53 -17.57
CA ILE A 285 -14.73 -1.64 -16.15
C ILE A 285 -15.33 -0.44 -15.41
N ASN A 286 -16.47 -0.63 -14.76
CA ASN A 286 -17.11 0.43 -13.99
C ASN A 286 -18.08 -0.15 -12.96
N ALA A 287 -18.45 0.69 -11.97
CA ALA A 287 -19.31 0.29 -10.87
C ALA A 287 -20.71 -0.17 -11.34
N LYS A 288 -21.30 0.55 -12.30
CA LYS A 288 -22.64 0.20 -12.84
C LYS A 288 -22.65 -1.18 -13.47
N ALA A 289 -21.64 -1.49 -14.30
CA ALA A 289 -21.51 -2.80 -14.92
C ALA A 289 -21.24 -3.89 -13.89
N ALA A 290 -20.36 -3.61 -12.91
CA ALA A 290 -20.04 -4.56 -11.84
C ALA A 290 -21.24 -4.89 -10.94
N LEU A 291 -22.07 -3.91 -10.63
CA LEU A 291 -23.31 -4.13 -9.87
C LEU A 291 -24.35 -4.96 -10.64
N ALA A 292 -24.38 -4.85 -11.96
CA ALA A 292 -25.32 -5.59 -12.80
C ALA A 292 -24.90 -7.05 -13.06
N ASP A 293 -23.62 -7.39 -12.89
CA ASP A 293 -23.09 -8.75 -13.11
C ASP A 293 -22.91 -9.49 -11.78
N PRO A 294 -23.71 -10.51 -11.48
CA PRO A 294 -23.60 -11.29 -10.24
C PRO A 294 -22.26 -12.02 -10.09
N ASP A 295 -21.54 -12.25 -11.19
CA ASP A 295 -20.24 -12.89 -11.20
C ASP A 295 -19.07 -11.87 -11.21
N SER A 296 -19.36 -10.58 -11.00
CA SER A 296 -18.36 -9.52 -11.01
C SER A 296 -17.32 -9.64 -9.89
N VAL A 297 -16.24 -8.87 -10.01
CA VAL A 297 -15.25 -8.69 -8.94
C VAL A 297 -15.91 -8.06 -7.71
N PHE A 298 -16.83 -7.11 -7.89
CA PHE A 298 -17.54 -6.42 -6.80
C PHE A 298 -18.33 -7.39 -5.91
N HIS A 299 -19.17 -8.24 -6.49
CA HIS A 299 -19.93 -9.22 -5.71
C HIS A 299 -19.04 -10.26 -5.05
N TYR A 300 -17.90 -10.56 -5.65
CA TYR A 300 -16.91 -11.43 -5.03
C TYR A 300 -16.27 -10.80 -3.79
N TYR A 301 -15.90 -9.51 -3.84
CA TYR A 301 -15.43 -8.75 -2.66
C TYR A 301 -16.51 -8.71 -1.56
N GLN A 302 -17.77 -8.46 -1.93
CA GLN A 302 -18.89 -8.45 -0.99
C GLN A 302 -18.99 -9.79 -0.25
N GLU A 303 -18.86 -10.91 -0.95
CA GLU A 303 -18.89 -12.24 -0.32
C GLU A 303 -17.67 -12.48 0.57
N LEU A 304 -16.46 -12.08 0.16
CA LEU A 304 -15.27 -12.22 1.01
C LEU A 304 -15.37 -11.41 2.30
N ILE A 305 -15.90 -10.19 2.23
CA ILE A 305 -16.15 -9.33 3.39
C ILE A 305 -17.20 -10.01 4.30
N ARG A 306 -18.30 -10.52 3.74
CA ARG A 306 -19.31 -11.27 4.49
C ARG A 306 -18.70 -12.46 5.22
N LEU A 307 -17.85 -13.24 4.55
CA LEU A 307 -17.15 -14.38 5.17
C LEU A 307 -16.27 -13.95 6.34
N ARG A 308 -15.54 -12.85 6.22
CA ARG A 308 -14.72 -12.32 7.32
C ARG A 308 -15.56 -11.93 8.54
N HIS A 309 -16.74 -11.37 8.34
CA HIS A 309 -17.66 -11.01 9.43
C HIS A 309 -18.35 -12.22 10.06
N THR A 310 -18.55 -13.31 9.31
CA THR A 310 -19.33 -14.47 9.76
C THR A 310 -18.48 -15.65 10.20
N LEU A 311 -17.21 -15.70 9.80
CA LEU A 311 -16.29 -16.79 10.10
C LEU A 311 -15.07 -16.28 10.90
N PRO A 312 -15.16 -16.26 12.25
CA PRO A 312 -14.07 -15.75 13.11
C PRO A 312 -12.72 -16.41 12.85
N ILE A 313 -12.70 -17.65 12.35
CA ILE A 313 -11.47 -18.36 12.01
C ILE A 313 -10.63 -17.64 10.96
N ILE A 314 -11.24 -16.89 10.04
CA ILE A 314 -10.51 -16.11 9.03
C ILE A 314 -9.70 -14.97 9.68
N VAL A 315 -10.26 -14.38 10.72
CA VAL A 315 -9.69 -13.21 11.40
C VAL A 315 -8.75 -13.61 12.53
N TYR A 316 -9.14 -14.61 13.34
CA TYR A 316 -8.45 -14.95 14.59
C TYR A 316 -7.73 -16.30 14.57
N GLY A 317 -7.97 -17.15 13.55
CA GLY A 317 -7.33 -18.45 13.43
C GLY A 317 -5.83 -18.36 13.20
N LYS A 318 -5.08 -19.40 13.57
CA LYS A 318 -3.65 -19.48 13.26
C LYS A 318 -3.44 -19.77 11.78
N PHE A 319 -2.48 -19.07 11.20
CA PHE A 319 -2.10 -19.29 9.82
C PHE A 319 -1.12 -20.47 9.72
N HIS A 320 -1.42 -21.42 8.83
CA HIS A 320 -0.52 -22.51 8.48
C HIS A 320 -0.40 -22.61 6.97
N ASN A 321 0.83 -22.55 6.47
CA ASN A 321 1.12 -22.78 5.06
C ASN A 321 1.35 -24.26 4.83
N HIS A 322 0.59 -24.85 3.92
CA HIS A 322 0.82 -26.22 3.47
C HIS A 322 1.59 -26.23 2.15
N GLU A 323 2.51 -27.21 2.00
CA GLU A 323 3.18 -27.42 0.73
C GLU A 323 2.15 -27.71 -0.36
N VAL A 324 2.22 -26.95 -1.44
CA VAL A 324 1.44 -27.20 -2.63
C VAL A 324 2.11 -28.35 -3.40
N ARG A 325 1.47 -29.51 -3.47
CA ARG A 325 1.92 -30.60 -4.36
C ARG A 325 1.15 -30.55 -5.67
N PHE A 326 1.90 -30.63 -6.76
CA PHE A 326 1.30 -30.84 -8.08
C PHE A 326 0.79 -32.28 -8.20
N VAL A 327 -0.49 -32.44 -8.45
CA VAL A 327 -1.07 -33.74 -8.84
C VAL A 327 -1.64 -33.58 -10.24
N GLY A 328 -0.86 -33.93 -11.24
CA GLY A 328 -1.22 -33.76 -12.66
C GLY A 328 -1.32 -32.30 -13.08
N LYS A 329 -2.46 -31.90 -13.69
CA LYS A 329 -2.73 -30.51 -14.11
C LYS A 329 -3.48 -29.67 -13.05
N HIS A 330 -3.67 -30.19 -11.84
CA HIS A 330 -4.45 -29.54 -10.79
C HIS A 330 -3.57 -29.16 -9.60
N PHE A 331 -3.88 -27.99 -9.00
CA PHE A 331 -3.32 -27.55 -7.73
C PHE A 331 -4.25 -28.00 -6.59
N LEU A 332 -3.70 -28.63 -5.58
CA LEU A 332 -4.40 -28.83 -4.32
C LEU A 332 -3.75 -27.95 -3.26
N ILE A 333 -4.46 -26.91 -2.81
CA ILE A 333 -4.04 -26.08 -1.67
C ILE A 333 -4.89 -26.50 -0.49
N HIS A 334 -4.29 -27.15 0.50
CA HIS A 334 -4.91 -27.34 1.81
C HIS A 334 -4.40 -26.25 2.76
N THR A 335 -5.28 -25.34 3.17
CA THR A 335 -5.05 -24.50 4.33
C THR A 335 -5.92 -25.04 5.46
N THR A 336 -5.33 -25.59 6.50
CA THR A 336 -6.05 -25.82 7.75
C THR A 336 -5.70 -24.69 8.71
N ARG A 337 -6.71 -24.02 9.23
CA ARG A 337 -6.59 -23.14 10.39
C ARG A 337 -7.16 -23.90 11.58
N THR A 338 -6.36 -24.02 12.61
CA THR A 338 -6.79 -24.56 13.91
C THR A 338 -6.99 -23.44 14.91
#